data_a7ca941913c2bfccac273c8cfa69044c
#
_entry.id   a7ca941913c2bfccac273c8cfa69044c
#
_cell.length_a   1.000
_cell.length_b   1.000
_cell.length_c   1.000
_cell.angle_alpha   90.00
_cell.angle_beta   90.00
_cell.angle_gamma   90.00
#
_symmetry.space_group_name_H-M   'P 1'
#
loop_
_entity.id
_entity.type
_entity.pdbx_description
1 polymer ?
#
loop_
_entity_poly.entity_id
_entity_poly.type
_entity_poly.pdbx_seq_one_letter_code
_entity_poly.pdbx_strand_id
1 'polypeptide(L)'
;MARTVPEARLARATVLAATLLVAVAPFRPSVVGRRQSSGHWIGTWFAASTARLDPPPAASAPAGTSAQSLLQFSNQTIRQIVHITLGGARLRVVVANTFGTKGLKIGAASVALRDHDSAIVPGSARPLTFRGAAQTTIPAGETATSDPVDLDTPHFADLAIDLDLPDDTSAMRTPITTHPAS
;
A
#
# COMPACT_ATOMS: atom_id res chain seq x y z
N MET A 1 82.34 65.96 27.05
CA MET A 1 81.86 64.54 27.08
C MET A 1 80.44 64.49 26.56
N ALA A 2 80.27 64.23 25.27
CA ALA A 2 78.97 64.16 24.65
C ALA A 2 78.70 62.68 24.25
N ARG A 3 77.65 62.06 24.75
CA ARG A 3 77.22 60.70 24.35
C ARG A 3 76.14 60.82 23.32
N THR A 4 76.44 60.36 22.16
CA THR A 4 75.54 60.19 21.00
C THR A 4 74.63 59.01 21.21
N VAL A 5 73.34 59.25 21.04
CA VAL A 5 72.30 58.24 21.04
C VAL A 5 71.99 57.83 19.59
N PRO A 6 71.99 56.55 19.23
CA PRO A 6 71.67 56.14 17.85
C PRO A 6 70.14 56.06 17.68
N GLU A 7 69.73 56.64 16.50
CA GLU A 7 68.35 56.59 16.02
C GLU A 7 67.93 55.16 15.66
N ALA A 8 66.80 54.68 16.24
CA ALA A 8 66.13 53.45 15.90
C ALA A 8 65.31 53.64 14.62
N ARG A 9 65.74 52.94 13.58
CA ARG A 9 64.98 52.86 12.31
C ARG A 9 63.70 52.05 12.54
N LEU A 10 62.53 52.71 12.38
CA LEU A 10 61.23 52.04 12.30
C LEU A 10 61.11 51.25 10.97
N ALA A 11 61.16 49.94 11.08
CA ALA A 11 60.76 49.03 10.00
C ALA A 11 59.24 49.03 9.83
N ARG A 12 58.79 49.54 8.71
CA ARG A 12 57.36 49.43 8.31
C ARG A 12 57.09 48.02 7.85
N ALA A 13 56.41 47.25 8.68
CA ALA A 13 55.86 45.95 8.32
C ALA A 13 54.57 46.14 7.53
N THR A 14 54.63 45.89 6.23
CA THR A 14 53.45 45.87 5.36
C THR A 14 52.73 44.55 5.58
N VAL A 15 51.58 44.57 6.27
CA VAL A 15 50.73 43.41 6.42
C VAL A 15 49.87 43.25 5.16
N LEU A 16 50.19 42.27 4.33
CA LEU A 16 49.37 41.83 3.19
C LEU A 16 48.22 41.02 3.74
N ALA A 17 47.02 41.62 3.83
CA ALA A 17 45.78 40.89 4.12
C ALA A 17 45.33 40.12 2.86
N ALA A 18 45.62 38.82 2.82
CA ALA A 18 45.06 37.95 1.79
C ALA A 18 43.58 37.65 2.15
N THR A 19 42.66 38.30 1.48
CA THR A 19 41.23 38.03 1.57
C THR A 19 40.91 36.73 0.82
N LEU A 20 40.73 35.63 1.57
CA LEU A 20 40.28 34.34 1.02
C LEU A 20 38.79 34.44 0.69
N LEU A 21 38.44 34.66 -0.58
CA LEU A 21 37.05 34.67 -1.06
C LEU A 21 36.56 33.22 -1.18
N VAL A 22 35.92 32.70 -0.13
CA VAL A 22 35.25 31.40 -0.18
C VAL A 22 33.97 31.58 -1.00
N ALA A 23 33.98 31.14 -2.24
CA ALA A 23 32.78 31.07 -3.07
C ALA A 23 31.88 29.92 -2.54
N VAL A 24 30.89 30.28 -1.72
CA VAL A 24 29.80 29.39 -1.33
C VAL A 24 28.91 29.20 -2.56
N ALA A 25 29.12 28.15 -3.29
CA ALA A 25 28.21 27.75 -4.34
C ALA A 25 26.85 27.40 -3.72
N PRO A 26 25.72 27.99 -4.19
CA PRO A 26 24.42 27.63 -3.67
C PRO A 26 24.14 26.16 -3.99
N PHE A 27 24.04 25.36 -2.94
CA PHE A 27 23.58 23.98 -3.04
C PHE A 27 22.13 24.03 -3.53
N ARG A 28 21.91 23.82 -4.83
CA ARG A 28 20.59 23.63 -5.40
C ARG A 28 20.18 22.18 -5.11
N PRO A 29 19.23 21.92 -4.22
CA PRO A 29 18.67 20.58 -4.13
C PRO A 29 18.05 20.29 -5.50
N SER A 30 18.64 19.34 -6.22
CA SER A 30 18.00 18.74 -7.39
C SER A 30 16.76 18.03 -6.86
N VAL A 31 15.62 18.71 -6.95
CA VAL A 31 14.34 18.04 -6.84
C VAL A 31 14.30 17.11 -8.04
N VAL A 32 14.73 15.86 -7.81
CA VAL A 32 14.43 14.75 -8.73
C VAL A 32 12.92 14.66 -8.72
N GLY A 33 12.29 15.40 -9.61
CA GLY A 33 10.87 15.32 -9.88
C GLY A 33 10.62 13.88 -10.24
N ARG A 34 10.06 13.13 -9.29
CA ARG A 34 9.49 11.82 -9.56
C ARG A 34 8.49 12.08 -10.67
N ARG A 35 8.86 11.78 -11.91
CA ARG A 35 7.91 11.76 -13.02
C ARG A 35 6.81 10.81 -12.55
N GLN A 36 5.71 11.36 -12.12
CA GLN A 36 4.46 10.62 -12.10
C GLN A 36 4.21 10.28 -13.57
N SER A 37 4.70 9.11 -13.97
CA SER A 37 4.19 8.52 -15.19
C SER A 37 2.68 8.46 -14.97
N SER A 38 1.92 9.12 -15.84
CA SER A 38 0.48 8.93 -15.95
C SER A 38 0.26 7.49 -16.41
N GLY A 39 0.55 6.55 -15.48
CA GLY A 39 0.49 5.12 -15.75
C GLY A 39 -0.96 4.77 -16.05
N HIS A 40 -1.21 4.18 -17.21
CA HIS A 40 -2.47 3.55 -17.52
C HIS A 40 -2.65 2.39 -16.54
N TRP A 41 -3.71 2.43 -15.76
CA TRP A 41 -4.13 1.30 -14.91
C TRP A 41 -4.97 0.36 -15.75
N ILE A 42 -4.61 -0.92 -15.77
CA ILE A 42 -5.30 -1.97 -16.51
C ILE A 42 -5.83 -2.96 -15.48
N GLY A 43 -7.12 -3.29 -15.58
CA GLY A 43 -7.70 -4.38 -14.80
C GLY A 43 -7.12 -5.70 -15.26
N THR A 44 -6.46 -6.43 -14.35
CA THR A 44 -5.80 -7.70 -14.66
C THR A 44 -6.52 -8.90 -14.04
N TRP A 45 -7.35 -8.65 -13.06
CA TRP A 45 -8.23 -9.62 -12.41
C TRP A 45 -9.49 -8.92 -11.92
N PHE A 46 -10.61 -9.61 -12.01
CA PHE A 46 -11.90 -9.11 -11.56
C PHE A 46 -12.79 -10.29 -11.13
N ALA A 47 -13.46 -10.13 -10.00
CA ALA A 47 -14.55 -11.00 -9.58
C ALA A 47 -15.87 -10.23 -9.63
N ALA A 48 -16.88 -10.80 -10.27
CA ALA A 48 -18.20 -10.19 -10.27
C ALA A 48 -18.73 -10.15 -8.83
N SER A 49 -19.12 -8.97 -8.37
CA SER A 49 -19.82 -8.86 -7.10
C SER A 49 -21.21 -9.48 -7.27
N THR A 50 -21.55 -10.44 -6.40
CA THR A 50 -22.87 -11.07 -6.40
C THR A 50 -23.60 -10.71 -5.13
N ALA A 51 -24.88 -10.35 -5.23
CA ALA A 51 -25.72 -10.19 -4.06
C ALA A 51 -25.89 -11.55 -3.39
N ARG A 52 -25.85 -11.57 -2.06
CA ARG A 52 -26.24 -12.78 -1.33
C ARG A 52 -27.70 -13.04 -1.60
N LEU A 53 -28.00 -14.17 -2.23
CA LEU A 53 -29.37 -14.65 -2.28
C LEU A 53 -29.76 -15.05 -0.85
N ASP A 54 -30.94 -14.64 -0.40
CA ASP A 54 -31.48 -15.15 0.86
C ASP A 54 -31.48 -16.69 0.77
N PRO A 55 -31.07 -17.39 1.84
CA PRO A 55 -31.10 -18.85 1.81
C PRO A 55 -32.50 -19.32 1.49
N PRO A 56 -32.65 -20.38 0.70
CA PRO A 56 -33.96 -20.99 0.50
C PRO A 56 -34.58 -21.30 1.85
N PRO A 57 -35.92 -21.27 1.97
CA PRO A 57 -36.58 -21.60 3.23
C PRO A 57 -36.02 -22.92 3.82
N ALA A 58 -35.86 -22.95 5.12
CA ALA A 58 -35.13 -23.98 5.86
C ALA A 58 -35.55 -25.48 5.56
N ALA A 59 -36.63 -25.68 4.82
CA ALA A 59 -37.13 -27.00 4.40
C ALA A 59 -36.29 -27.70 3.32
N SER A 60 -35.35 -26.98 2.66
CA SER A 60 -34.57 -27.54 1.55
C SER A 60 -33.05 -27.62 1.79
N ALA A 61 -32.57 -27.22 2.96
CA ALA A 61 -31.15 -27.33 3.30
C ALA A 61 -30.87 -28.68 3.96
N PRO A 62 -29.82 -29.43 3.51
CA PRO A 62 -29.40 -30.63 4.24
C PRO A 62 -29.06 -30.30 5.67
N ALA A 63 -29.55 -31.09 6.63
CA ALA A 63 -29.27 -30.90 8.04
C ALA A 63 -27.75 -30.91 8.28
N GLY A 64 -27.20 -29.80 8.79
CA GLY A 64 -25.79 -29.69 9.20
C GLY A 64 -24.89 -28.80 8.35
N THR A 65 -25.30 -28.28 7.21
CA THR A 65 -24.55 -27.33 6.42
C THR A 65 -25.28 -25.99 6.34
N SER A 66 -25.05 -25.13 7.32
CA SER A 66 -25.44 -23.71 7.15
C SER A 66 -24.45 -23.05 6.18
N ALA A 67 -24.82 -22.96 4.90
CA ALA A 67 -24.11 -22.16 3.92
C ALA A 67 -23.94 -20.68 4.38
N GLN A 68 -24.68 -20.28 5.39
CA GLN A 68 -24.60 -18.99 6.06
C GLN A 68 -23.32 -18.80 6.89
N SER A 69 -22.79 -19.89 7.47
CA SER A 69 -21.60 -19.87 8.34
C SER A 69 -20.32 -19.55 7.60
N LEU A 70 -20.24 -19.88 6.30
CA LEU A 70 -19.04 -19.72 5.48
C LEU A 70 -18.80 -18.27 5.02
N LEU A 71 -19.71 -17.35 5.25
CA LEU A 71 -19.65 -15.96 4.78
C LEU A 71 -19.73 -14.93 5.91
N GLN A 72 -19.49 -15.37 7.13
CA GLN A 72 -19.48 -14.51 8.31
C GLN A 72 -18.06 -14.45 8.86
N PHE A 73 -17.54 -13.25 9.04
CA PHE A 73 -16.22 -13.02 9.59
C PHE A 73 -16.40 -12.19 10.86
N SER A 74 -15.59 -12.50 11.85
CA SER A 74 -15.53 -11.76 13.10
C SER A 74 -14.10 -11.80 13.61
N ASN A 75 -13.41 -10.67 13.58
CA ASN A 75 -12.01 -10.54 13.97
C ASN A 75 -11.12 -11.60 13.28
N GLN A 76 -11.18 -11.62 11.95
CA GLN A 76 -10.50 -12.61 11.12
C GLN A 76 -9.75 -11.94 9.98
N THR A 77 -8.62 -12.53 9.61
CA THR A 77 -7.93 -12.20 8.37
C THR A 77 -8.31 -13.22 7.29
N ILE A 78 -8.75 -12.72 6.15
CA ILE A 78 -9.06 -13.53 4.98
C ILE A 78 -7.88 -13.44 4.03
N ARG A 79 -7.41 -14.59 3.53
CA ARG A 79 -6.48 -14.64 2.40
C ARG A 79 -7.21 -15.05 1.15
N GLN A 80 -7.14 -14.20 0.14
CA GLN A 80 -7.67 -14.48 -1.19
C GLN A 80 -6.51 -14.66 -2.18
N ILE A 81 -6.52 -15.77 -2.91
CA ILE A 81 -5.58 -16.00 -4.00
C ILE A 81 -6.25 -15.58 -5.30
N VAL A 82 -5.54 -14.76 -6.08
CA VAL A 82 -6.03 -14.27 -7.38
C VAL A 82 -4.98 -14.50 -8.45
N HIS A 83 -5.43 -15.00 -9.62
CA HIS A 83 -4.57 -15.21 -10.78
C HIS A 83 -4.68 -13.99 -11.71
N ILE A 84 -3.59 -13.25 -11.85
CA ILE A 84 -3.55 -12.07 -12.71
C ILE A 84 -3.11 -12.45 -14.13
N THR A 85 -3.66 -11.77 -15.15
CA THR A 85 -3.27 -11.99 -16.54
C THR A 85 -2.09 -11.14 -16.98
N LEU A 86 -2.04 -9.89 -16.51
CA LEU A 86 -0.99 -8.94 -16.85
C LEU A 86 -0.20 -8.58 -15.60
N GLY A 87 1.11 -8.63 -15.72
CA GLY A 87 2.03 -8.17 -14.69
C GLY A 87 2.38 -6.69 -14.82
N GLY A 88 3.21 -6.21 -13.92
CA GLY A 88 3.68 -4.84 -13.89
C GLY A 88 4.49 -4.54 -12.63
N ALA A 89 5.17 -3.39 -12.63
CA ALA A 89 5.98 -2.96 -11.49
C ALA A 89 5.15 -2.41 -10.32
N ARG A 90 3.87 -2.10 -10.56
CA ARG A 90 2.99 -1.49 -9.56
C ARG A 90 1.57 -2.02 -9.69
N LEU A 91 0.92 -2.21 -8.57
CA LEU A 91 -0.48 -2.66 -8.54
C LEU A 91 -1.33 -1.83 -7.57
N ARG A 92 -2.64 -1.97 -7.70
CA ARG A 92 -3.68 -1.50 -6.78
C ARG A 92 -4.68 -2.60 -6.56
N VAL A 93 -5.22 -2.65 -5.36
CA VAL A 93 -6.32 -3.55 -5.01
C VAL A 93 -7.59 -2.73 -4.84
N VAL A 94 -8.67 -3.19 -5.45
CA VAL A 94 -10.00 -2.61 -5.27
C VAL A 94 -10.83 -3.56 -4.43
N VAL A 95 -11.30 -3.10 -3.29
CA VAL A 95 -12.19 -3.84 -2.40
C VAL A 95 -13.59 -3.26 -2.52
N ALA A 96 -14.58 -4.12 -2.74
CA ALA A 96 -15.96 -3.72 -2.97
C ALA A 96 -16.86 -4.10 -1.79
N ASN A 97 -17.73 -3.16 -1.42
CA ASN A 97 -18.86 -3.37 -0.49
C ASN A 97 -20.19 -3.08 -1.21
N THR A 98 -20.26 -3.45 -2.50
CA THR A 98 -21.34 -3.08 -3.44
C THR A 98 -22.74 -3.47 -2.95
N PHE A 99 -22.86 -4.63 -2.34
CA PHE A 99 -24.13 -5.12 -1.82
C PHE A 99 -24.21 -5.14 -0.29
N GLY A 100 -23.21 -4.58 0.36
CA GLY A 100 -23.20 -4.44 1.81
C GLY A 100 -24.32 -3.50 2.27
N THR A 101 -24.90 -3.79 3.43
CA THR A 101 -25.95 -2.94 4.05
C THR A 101 -25.38 -2.02 5.12
N LYS A 102 -24.13 -2.22 5.50
CA LYS A 102 -23.38 -1.41 6.48
C LYS A 102 -21.97 -1.15 5.97
N GLY A 103 -21.28 -0.21 6.60
CA GLY A 103 -19.86 0.03 6.32
C GLY A 103 -19.00 -1.21 6.63
N LEU A 104 -18.12 -1.59 5.71
CA LEU A 104 -17.16 -2.67 5.88
C LEU A 104 -15.83 -2.09 6.33
N LYS A 105 -15.42 -2.41 7.55
CA LYS A 105 -14.14 -1.97 8.09
C LYS A 105 -13.02 -2.94 7.70
N ILE A 106 -11.96 -2.40 7.15
CA ILE A 106 -10.70 -3.09 6.90
C ILE A 106 -9.70 -2.57 7.92
N GLY A 107 -9.22 -3.41 8.81
CA GLY A 107 -8.24 -3.07 9.85
C GLY A 107 -6.83 -3.01 9.30
N ALA A 108 -6.48 -3.93 8.43
CA ALA A 108 -5.22 -3.99 7.68
C ALA A 108 -5.41 -4.75 6.37
N ALA A 109 -4.58 -4.47 5.40
CA ALA A 109 -4.53 -5.23 4.16
C ALA A 109 -3.10 -5.36 3.65
N SER A 110 -2.82 -6.46 2.96
CA SER A 110 -1.53 -6.67 2.30
C SER A 110 -1.69 -7.44 1.00
N VAL A 111 -0.68 -7.35 0.14
CA VAL A 111 -0.56 -8.14 -1.08
C VAL A 111 0.83 -8.73 -1.17
N ALA A 112 0.94 -9.96 -1.68
CA ALA A 112 2.21 -10.65 -1.88
C ALA A 112 2.14 -11.53 -3.14
N LEU A 113 3.30 -11.91 -3.66
CA LEU A 113 3.37 -13.00 -4.63
C LEU A 113 3.09 -14.31 -3.89
N ARG A 114 2.18 -15.13 -4.44
CA ARG A 114 1.95 -16.48 -3.97
C ARG A 114 3.11 -17.39 -4.37
N ASP A 115 3.53 -18.26 -3.49
CA ASP A 115 4.48 -19.33 -3.79
C ASP A 115 3.70 -20.61 -4.13
N HIS A 116 3.15 -21.28 -3.13
CA HIS A 116 2.32 -22.49 -3.31
C HIS A 116 1.23 -22.51 -2.24
N ASP A 117 0.13 -23.18 -2.49
CA ASP A 117 -1.02 -23.25 -1.59
C ASP A 117 -1.40 -21.87 -1.02
N SER A 118 -1.28 -21.68 0.28
CA SER A 118 -1.47 -20.41 0.95
C SER A 118 -0.15 -19.69 1.29
N ALA A 119 1.01 -20.23 0.91
CA ALA A 119 2.31 -19.63 1.17
C ALA A 119 2.59 -18.44 0.22
N ILE A 120 3.40 -17.51 0.69
CA ILE A 120 3.85 -16.36 -0.09
C ILE A 120 5.36 -16.41 -0.30
N VAL A 121 5.82 -15.84 -1.42
CA VAL A 121 7.25 -15.67 -1.68
C VAL A 121 7.84 -14.79 -0.59
N PRO A 122 8.90 -15.23 0.12
CA PRO A 122 9.54 -14.44 1.16
C PRO A 122 9.96 -13.06 0.67
N GLY A 123 9.66 -12.03 1.46
CA GLY A 123 10.02 -10.64 1.13
C GLY A 123 9.13 -9.95 0.08
N SER A 124 8.14 -10.64 -0.50
CA SER A 124 7.22 -10.06 -1.48
C SER A 124 6.05 -9.30 -0.84
N ALA A 125 5.74 -9.52 0.43
CA ALA A 125 4.61 -8.89 1.09
C ALA A 125 4.73 -7.36 1.11
N ARG A 126 3.65 -6.68 0.74
CA ARG A 126 3.54 -5.22 0.77
C ARG A 126 2.25 -4.82 1.48
N PRO A 127 2.32 -3.95 2.48
CA PRO A 127 1.13 -3.39 3.10
C PRO A 127 0.37 -2.54 2.08
N LEU A 128 -0.95 -2.61 2.12
CA LEU A 128 -1.84 -1.74 1.36
C LEU A 128 -2.28 -0.59 2.25
N THR A 129 -2.34 0.59 1.65
CA THR A 129 -2.92 1.78 2.28
C THR A 129 -4.07 2.30 1.44
N PHE A 130 -4.96 3.05 2.07
CA PHE A 130 -6.10 3.68 1.45
C PHE A 130 -6.06 5.18 1.78
N ARG A 131 -5.71 6.01 0.80
CA ARG A 131 -5.46 7.46 1.00
C ARG A 131 -4.42 7.73 2.09
N GLY A 132 -3.36 6.91 2.12
CA GLY A 132 -2.28 7.00 3.11
C GLY A 132 -2.55 6.33 4.45
N ALA A 133 -3.76 5.84 4.73
CA ALA A 133 -4.11 5.15 5.97
C ALA A 133 -4.09 3.63 5.78
N ALA A 134 -3.59 2.89 6.79
CA ALA A 134 -3.60 1.42 6.79
C ALA A 134 -5.01 0.84 6.97
N GLN A 135 -5.88 1.60 7.61
CA GLN A 135 -7.28 1.21 7.87
C GLN A 135 -8.21 2.00 6.97
N THR A 136 -9.34 1.40 6.62
CA THR A 136 -10.43 2.09 5.92
C THR A 136 -11.77 1.50 6.28
N THR A 137 -12.83 2.30 6.12
CA THR A 137 -14.20 1.81 6.16
C THR A 137 -14.86 2.09 4.82
N ILE A 138 -15.31 1.05 4.16
CA ILE A 138 -15.98 1.12 2.86
C ILE A 138 -17.46 1.25 3.10
N PRO A 139 -18.11 2.37 2.75
CA PRO A 139 -19.54 2.53 2.91
C PRO A 139 -20.36 1.45 2.18
N ALA A 140 -21.58 1.24 2.59
CA ALA A 140 -22.52 0.38 1.89
C ALA A 140 -22.70 0.85 0.44
N GLY A 141 -22.63 -0.06 -0.52
CA GLY A 141 -22.78 0.25 -1.94
C GLY A 141 -21.50 0.76 -2.64
N GLU A 142 -20.41 0.99 -1.91
CA GLU A 142 -19.21 1.62 -2.46
C GLU A 142 -18.03 0.65 -2.60
N THR A 143 -16.94 1.19 -3.16
CA THR A 143 -15.65 0.51 -3.30
C THR A 143 -14.53 1.36 -2.71
N ALA A 144 -13.47 0.73 -2.25
CA ALA A 144 -12.23 1.40 -1.89
C ALA A 144 -11.09 0.90 -2.77
N THR A 145 -10.31 1.83 -3.30
CA THR A 145 -9.10 1.52 -4.08
C THR A 145 -7.89 1.82 -3.22
N SER A 146 -6.97 0.86 -3.11
CA SER A 146 -5.71 1.08 -2.41
C SER A 146 -4.85 2.11 -3.11
N ASP A 147 -3.93 2.71 -2.36
CA ASP A 147 -2.83 3.45 -2.94
C ASP A 147 -1.97 2.52 -3.79
N PRO A 148 -1.22 3.05 -4.77
CA PRO A 148 -0.32 2.23 -5.56
C PRO A 148 0.78 1.62 -4.69
N VAL A 149 1.04 0.34 -4.85
CA VAL A 149 2.14 -0.36 -4.19
C VAL A 149 3.15 -0.87 -5.22
N ASP A 150 4.43 -0.67 -4.92
CA ASP A 150 5.51 -1.16 -5.76
C ASP A 150 5.73 -2.65 -5.46
N LEU A 151 5.33 -3.49 -6.38
CA LEU A 151 5.55 -4.93 -6.38
C LEU A 151 5.70 -5.38 -7.83
N ASP A 152 6.90 -5.83 -8.18
CA ASP A 152 7.14 -6.37 -9.50
C ASP A 152 6.43 -7.71 -9.64
N THR A 153 5.41 -7.73 -10.49
CA THR A 153 4.54 -8.89 -10.68
C THR A 153 4.71 -9.43 -12.08
N PRO A 154 5.10 -10.71 -12.24
CA PRO A 154 5.14 -11.36 -13.55
C PRO A 154 3.73 -11.46 -14.17
N HIS A 155 3.66 -11.63 -15.49
CA HIS A 155 2.43 -12.03 -16.16
C HIS A 155 2.00 -13.41 -15.66
N PHE A 156 0.71 -13.62 -15.52
CA PHE A 156 0.10 -14.88 -15.07
C PHE A 156 0.54 -15.28 -13.65
N ALA A 157 0.94 -14.32 -12.82
CA ALA A 157 1.28 -14.60 -11.43
C ALA A 157 0.02 -14.80 -10.58
N ASP A 158 0.18 -15.59 -9.52
CA ASP A 158 -0.78 -15.64 -8.43
C ASP A 158 -0.39 -14.64 -7.35
N LEU A 159 -1.37 -13.90 -6.88
CA LEU A 159 -1.22 -12.97 -5.76
C LEU A 159 -2.02 -13.46 -4.57
N ALA A 160 -1.43 -13.35 -3.38
CA ALA A 160 -2.13 -13.50 -2.11
C ALA A 160 -2.51 -12.12 -1.60
N ILE A 161 -3.80 -11.89 -1.40
CA ILE A 161 -4.35 -10.64 -0.84
C ILE A 161 -4.91 -10.97 0.53
N ASP A 162 -4.37 -10.33 1.57
CA ASP A 162 -4.85 -10.47 2.94
C ASP A 162 -5.69 -9.25 3.31
N LEU A 163 -6.85 -9.52 3.90
CA LEU A 163 -7.76 -8.49 4.42
C LEU A 163 -8.11 -8.83 5.86
N ASP A 164 -7.75 -7.96 6.79
CA ASP A 164 -8.15 -8.04 8.18
C ASP A 164 -9.54 -7.42 8.37
N LEU A 165 -10.47 -8.21 8.87
CA LEU A 165 -11.86 -7.83 9.15
C LEU A 165 -12.08 -7.86 10.67
N PRO A 166 -11.85 -6.74 11.38
CA PRO A 166 -11.91 -6.70 12.83
C PRO A 166 -13.35 -6.79 13.37
N ASP A 167 -14.32 -6.34 12.59
CA ASP A 167 -15.72 -6.28 13.03
C ASP A 167 -16.49 -7.55 12.62
N ASP A 168 -17.57 -7.82 13.36
CA ASP A 168 -18.50 -8.89 13.02
C ASP A 168 -19.32 -8.52 11.78
N THR A 169 -19.17 -9.31 10.73
CA THR A 169 -19.87 -9.13 9.46
C THR A 169 -21.20 -9.90 9.39
N SER A 170 -21.60 -10.62 10.44
CA SER A 170 -22.80 -11.46 10.44
C SER A 170 -24.08 -10.67 10.16
N ALA A 171 -24.13 -9.42 10.62
CA ALA A 171 -25.24 -8.50 10.37
C ALA A 171 -25.09 -7.73 9.04
N MET A 172 -24.02 -7.93 8.31
CA MET A 172 -23.77 -7.34 7.00
C MET A 172 -24.21 -8.35 5.94
N ARG A 173 -25.11 -7.93 5.06
CA ARG A 173 -25.30 -8.66 3.80
C ARG A 173 -24.11 -8.35 2.90
N THR A 174 -22.96 -8.91 3.22
CA THR A 174 -21.73 -8.67 2.45
C THR A 174 -21.53 -9.85 1.51
N PRO A 175 -21.66 -9.68 0.20
CA PRO A 175 -21.26 -10.70 -0.74
C PRO A 175 -19.72 -10.71 -0.80
N ILE A 176 -19.13 -11.69 -0.19
CA ILE A 176 -17.73 -12.01 -0.46
C ILE A 176 -17.75 -13.04 -1.57
N THR A 177 -17.21 -12.65 -2.72
CA THR A 177 -17.05 -13.57 -3.83
C THR A 177 -15.88 -14.48 -3.47
N THR A 178 -16.16 -15.63 -2.87
CA THR A 178 -15.19 -16.70 -2.74
C THR A 178 -15.29 -17.58 -3.98
N HIS A 179 -14.25 -17.60 -4.81
CA HIS A 179 -14.10 -18.67 -5.76
C HIS A 179 -13.64 -19.91 -4.99
N PRO A 180 -14.34 -21.06 -5.10
CA PRO A 180 -13.78 -22.30 -4.62
C PRO A 180 -12.49 -22.55 -5.39
N ALA A 181 -11.41 -22.82 -4.67
CA ALA A 181 -10.19 -23.33 -5.27
C ALA A 181 -10.53 -24.68 -5.90
N SER A 182 -10.46 -24.78 -7.21
CA SER A 182 -10.47 -26.04 -7.94
C SER A 182 -9.10 -26.65 -7.95
#